data_5b2ec5c35288d21881d7e825a912fa70
#
_entry.id   5b2ec5c35288d21881d7e825a912fa70
#
_cell.length_a   1.000
_cell.length_b   1.000
_cell.length_c   1.000
_cell.angle_alpha   90.00
_cell.angle_beta   90.00
_cell.angle_gamma   90.00
#
_symmetry.space_group_name_H-M   'P 1'
#
loop_
_entity.id
_entity.type
_entity.pdbx_description
1 polymer ?
#
loop_
_entity_poly.entity_id
_entity_poly.type
_entity_poly.pdbx_seq_one_letter_code
_entity_poly.pdbx_strand_id
1 'polypeptide(L)'
;MKLQPFDNETQSMSLGDLTIENRLDQLEIYGSLSITRDQAGLALALQLKQLMDDTVAHLQQVQDLPSQLSPKPTDQVDNPFK
;
A
#
# COMPACT_ATOMS: atom_id res chain seq x y z
N MET A 1 -12.32 10.47 3.11
CA MET A 1 -12.03 9.44 4.08
C MET A 1 -10.61 8.95 3.92
N LYS A 2 -9.94 8.75 5.02
CA LYS A 2 -8.52 8.44 4.98
C LYS A 2 -8.30 6.96 5.28
N LEU A 3 -7.58 6.28 4.41
CA LEU A 3 -7.22 4.90 4.64
C LEU A 3 -6.11 4.85 5.69
N GLN A 4 -6.24 3.94 6.64
CA GLN A 4 -5.23 3.78 7.68
C GLN A 4 -4.48 2.48 7.40
N PRO A 5 -3.26 2.57 6.89
CA PRO A 5 -2.52 1.39 6.44
C PRO A 5 -2.37 0.36 7.54
N PHE A 6 -2.60 -0.90 7.18
CA PHE A 6 -2.41 -2.06 8.06
C PHE A 6 -3.37 -2.12 9.23
N ASP A 7 -4.41 -1.28 9.25
CA ASP A 7 -5.28 -1.20 10.41
C ASP A 7 -6.44 -2.17 10.34
N ASN A 8 -6.80 -2.60 9.14
CA ASN A 8 -7.91 -3.54 8.97
C ASN A 8 -7.79 -4.16 7.58
N GLU A 9 -8.71 -5.09 7.31
CA GLU A 9 -8.71 -5.76 6.01
C GLU A 9 -9.94 -5.40 5.17
N THR A 10 -10.61 -4.33 5.54
CA THR A 10 -11.84 -3.98 4.85
C THR A 10 -11.78 -2.64 4.13
N GLN A 11 -10.86 -1.78 4.53
CA GLN A 11 -10.76 -0.48 3.89
C GLN A 11 -10.15 -0.58 2.52
N SER A 12 -10.70 0.17 1.60
CA SER A 12 -10.07 0.33 0.30
C SER A 12 -10.30 1.75 -0.15
N MET A 13 -9.49 2.19 -1.09
CA MET A 13 -9.68 3.49 -1.68
C MET A 13 -9.30 3.42 -3.15
N SER A 14 -9.83 4.35 -3.90
CA SER A 14 -9.51 4.48 -5.30
C SER A 14 -8.91 5.85 -5.55
N LEU A 15 -7.97 5.90 -6.45
CA LEU A 15 -7.33 7.12 -6.84
C LEU A 15 -7.17 7.05 -8.35
N GLY A 16 -8.09 7.71 -9.08
CA GLY A 16 -8.17 7.46 -10.50
C GLY A 16 -8.54 6.01 -10.74
N ASP A 17 -7.79 5.34 -11.56
CA ASP A 17 -7.98 3.91 -11.81
C ASP A 17 -7.10 3.04 -10.94
N LEU A 18 -6.43 3.64 -9.98
CA LEU A 18 -5.61 2.92 -9.04
C LEU A 18 -6.47 2.48 -7.86
N THR A 19 -6.31 1.24 -7.45
CA THR A 19 -7.02 0.71 -6.30
C THR A 19 -6.02 0.36 -5.22
N ILE A 20 -6.33 0.77 -4.00
CA ILE A 20 -5.51 0.46 -2.84
C ILE A 20 -6.39 -0.32 -1.87
N GLU A 21 -5.97 -1.53 -1.54
CA GLU A 21 -6.69 -2.37 -0.59
C GLU A 21 -5.84 -2.61 0.64
N ASN A 22 -6.47 -2.38 1.77
CA ASN A 22 -5.80 -2.48 3.06
C ASN A 22 -5.87 -3.91 3.57
N ARG A 23 -4.76 -4.39 4.09
CA ARG A 23 -4.67 -5.67 4.80
C ARG A 23 -3.95 -5.42 6.10
N LEU A 24 -4.00 -6.39 7.00
CA LEU A 24 -3.29 -6.24 8.25
C LEU A 24 -1.78 -6.32 8.08
N ASP A 25 -1.33 -7.07 7.11
CA ASP A 25 0.09 -7.30 6.92
C ASP A 25 0.65 -6.72 5.63
N GLN A 26 -0.20 -6.14 4.80
CA GLN A 26 0.28 -5.56 3.55
C GLN A 26 -0.71 -4.57 3.01
N LEU A 27 -0.24 -3.74 2.13
CA LEU A 27 -1.05 -2.79 1.42
C LEU A 27 -0.95 -3.15 -0.05
N GLU A 28 -2.07 -3.45 -0.68
CA GLU A 28 -2.07 -3.84 -2.08
C GLU A 28 -2.45 -2.65 -2.93
N ILE A 29 -1.63 -2.37 -3.92
CA ILE A 29 -1.86 -1.25 -4.83
C ILE A 29 -1.79 -1.79 -6.24
N TYR A 30 -2.87 -1.61 -7.00
CA TYR A 30 -2.90 -2.11 -8.36
C TYR A 30 -3.76 -1.20 -9.23
N GLY A 31 -3.62 -1.37 -10.52
CA GLY A 31 -4.32 -0.53 -11.49
C GLY A 31 -3.37 0.44 -12.15
N SER A 32 -3.88 1.58 -12.53
CA SER A 32 -3.05 2.57 -13.18
C SER A 32 -3.50 3.97 -12.76
N LEU A 33 -2.59 4.90 -12.84
CA LEU A 33 -2.86 6.28 -12.47
C LEU A 33 -2.04 7.18 -13.39
N SER A 34 -2.71 8.12 -14.02
CA SER A 34 -2.02 9.14 -14.80
C SER A 34 -2.05 10.44 -14.02
N ILE A 35 -0.88 10.97 -13.77
CA ILE A 35 -0.75 12.24 -13.09
C ILE A 35 -0.43 13.28 -14.15
N THR A 36 -1.41 14.10 -14.46
CA THR A 36 -1.25 15.09 -15.49
C THR A 36 -0.54 16.33 -14.95
N ARG A 37 0.05 17.07 -15.86
CA ARG A 37 0.84 18.24 -15.47
C ARG A 37 -0.06 19.45 -15.35
N ASP A 38 -0.94 19.41 -14.36
CA ASP A 38 -1.91 20.46 -14.10
C ASP A 38 -2.34 20.38 -12.64
N GLN A 39 -3.32 21.20 -12.26
CA GLN A 39 -3.75 21.21 -10.87
C GLN A 39 -4.42 19.91 -10.45
N ALA A 40 -5.14 19.28 -11.37
CA ALA A 40 -5.74 17.99 -11.07
C ALA A 40 -4.66 16.95 -10.80
N GLY A 41 -3.59 16.96 -11.58
CA GLY A 41 -2.48 16.06 -11.36
C GLY A 41 -1.80 16.32 -10.03
N LEU A 42 -1.64 17.58 -9.67
CA LEU A 42 -1.06 17.91 -8.37
C LEU A 42 -1.92 17.36 -7.23
N ALA A 43 -3.23 17.49 -7.34
CA ALA A 43 -4.12 16.98 -6.31
C ALA A 43 -3.98 15.47 -6.16
N LEU A 44 -3.90 14.74 -7.28
CA LEU A 44 -3.70 13.29 -7.23
C LEU A 44 -2.36 12.94 -6.60
N ALA A 45 -1.33 13.67 -6.97
CA ALA A 45 0.00 13.42 -6.42
C ALA A 45 0.04 13.67 -4.91
N LEU A 46 -0.64 14.70 -4.45
CA LEU A 46 -0.69 14.98 -3.02
C LEU A 46 -1.44 13.90 -2.26
N GLN A 47 -2.50 13.36 -2.84
CA GLN A 47 -3.22 12.27 -2.20
C GLN A 47 -2.36 11.01 -2.12
N LEU A 48 -1.65 10.71 -3.18
CA LEU A 48 -0.77 9.56 -3.19
C LEU A 48 0.38 9.75 -2.20
N LYS A 49 0.93 10.95 -2.15
CA LYS A 49 1.98 11.28 -1.19
C LYS A 49 1.49 11.07 0.24
N GLN A 50 0.28 11.51 0.55
CA GLN A 50 -0.26 11.35 1.89
C GLN A 50 -0.39 9.87 2.24
N LEU A 51 -0.87 9.06 1.31
CA LEU A 51 -0.96 7.63 1.54
C LEU A 51 0.41 7.03 1.82
N MET A 52 1.41 7.42 1.04
CA MET A 52 2.76 6.91 1.22
C MET A 52 3.36 7.39 2.53
N ASP A 53 3.14 8.65 2.88
CA ASP A 53 3.63 9.19 4.14
C ASP A 53 3.04 8.42 5.32
N ASP A 54 1.75 8.15 5.28
CA ASP A 54 1.08 7.40 6.34
C ASP A 54 1.62 5.97 6.43
N THR A 55 1.85 5.37 5.28
CA THR A 55 2.37 4.01 5.22
C THR A 55 3.78 3.94 5.80
N VAL A 56 4.62 4.87 5.39
CA VAL A 56 6.01 4.91 5.89
C VAL A 56 6.01 5.15 7.39
N ALA A 57 5.19 6.10 7.85
CA ALA A 57 5.13 6.41 9.27
C ALA A 57 4.71 5.20 10.09
N HIS A 58 3.72 4.46 9.59
CA HIS A 58 3.28 3.27 10.29
C HIS A 58 4.40 2.23 10.36
N LEU A 59 5.05 1.97 9.25
CA LEU A 59 6.09 0.97 9.20
C LEU A 59 7.28 1.35 10.08
N GLN A 60 7.59 2.63 10.15
CA GLN A 60 8.69 3.09 10.98
C GLN A 60 8.41 2.99 12.47
N GLN A 61 7.14 2.92 12.84
CA GLN A 61 6.75 2.81 14.24
C GLN A 61 6.66 1.38 14.71
N VAL A 62 6.68 0.41 13.79
CA VAL A 62 6.59 -0.99 14.17
C VAL A 62 7.93 -1.41 14.75
N GLN A 63 7.90 -1.91 15.98
CA GLN A 63 9.08 -2.50 16.57
C GLN A 63 9.25 -3.90 15.98
N ASP A 64 10.49 -4.32 15.85
CA ASP A 64 10.75 -5.66 15.34
C ASP A 64 10.18 -5.89 13.96
N LEU A 65 10.21 -4.85 13.14
CA LEU A 65 9.77 -5.00 11.75
C LEU A 65 10.63 -6.07 11.09
N PRO A 66 10.00 -7.15 10.57
CA PRO A 66 10.79 -8.22 9.99
C PRO A 66 11.47 -7.78 8.69
N SER A 67 12.56 -8.44 8.35
CA SER A 67 13.21 -8.13 7.10
C SER A 67 12.31 -8.51 5.93
N GLN A 68 11.45 -9.50 6.14
CA GLN A 68 10.47 -9.87 5.15
C GLN A 68 9.43 -10.74 5.84
N LEU A 69 8.20 -10.68 5.36
CA LEU A 69 7.14 -11.49 5.94
C LEU A 69 7.40 -12.95 5.68
N SER A 70 7.11 -13.78 6.68
CA SER A 70 7.22 -15.21 6.50
C SER A 70 6.12 -15.67 5.56
N PRO A 71 6.44 -16.54 4.60
CA PRO A 71 5.40 -17.09 3.75
C PRO A 71 4.54 -18.06 4.55
N LYS A 72 3.30 -18.18 4.12
CA LYS A 72 2.43 -19.18 4.74
C LYS A 72 2.94 -20.56 4.42
N PRO A 73 2.72 -21.53 5.32
CA PRO A 73 3.18 -22.88 5.04
C PRO A 73 2.69 -23.45 3.72
N THR A 74 1.48 -23.11 3.33
CA THR A 74 0.95 -23.61 2.08
C THR A 74 1.61 -22.94 0.87
N ASP A 75 2.35 -21.92 1.10
CA ASP A 75 3.04 -21.21 0.03
C ASP A 75 4.46 -21.66 -0.13
N GLN A 76 4.76 -22.82 0.37
CA GLN A 76 6.11 -23.36 0.35
C GLN A 76 6.47 -23.93 -1.00
N VAL A 77 5.93 -23.39 -1.99
CA VAL A 77 6.35 -23.74 -3.32
C VAL A 77 7.76 -23.22 -3.50
N ASP A 78 8.57 -24.05 -4.04
CA ASP A 78 9.90 -23.59 -4.36
C ASP A 78 9.83 -22.41 -5.24
N ASN A 79 10.48 -21.40 -4.80
CA ASN A 79 10.58 -20.23 -5.61
C ASN A 79 11.74 -20.43 -6.58
N PRO A 80 11.44 -20.51 -7.86
CA PRO A 80 12.49 -20.76 -8.82
C PRO A 80 13.52 -19.64 -8.91
N PHE A 81 13.25 -18.56 -8.26
CA PHE A 81 14.17 -17.42 -8.28
C PHE A 81 15.07 -17.39 -7.08
N LYS A 82 15.00 -18.36 -6.27
CA LYS A 82 15.93 -18.41 -5.17
C LYS A 82 17.31 -18.73 -5.66
#